data_581491c041572fcdb69371baddf0d3b6
#
_entry.id   581491c041572fcdb69371baddf0d3b6
#
_cell.length_a   1.000
_cell.length_b   1.000
_cell.length_c   1.000
_cell.angle_alpha   90.00
_cell.angle_beta   90.00
_cell.angle_gamma   90.00
#
_symmetry.space_group_name_H-M   'P 1'
#
loop_
_entity.id
_entity.type
_entity.pdbx_description
1 polymer ?
#
loop_
_entity_poly.entity_id
_entity_poly.type
_entity_poly.pdbx_seq_one_letter_code
_entity_poly.pdbx_strand_id
1 'polypeptide(L)'
;MSIDFVSHSLLENAGVVAPILTNERVLPFLKWAGGKQQLLAPLRSYRPTSFNCYFEPFVGGGAVFFDLSPSAAILADANEELINCYKVGQNDVWALLEHLKQHRNTSKYFYEMRSKNPARMNEVARASRFIYLNRTCFNGLYRVNQKGQFNVPFGSYKNPSIRPKKKL
;
A
#
# COMPACT_ATOMS: atom_id res chain seq x y z
N MET A 1 -3.54 17.69 4.89
CA MET A 1 -4.21 16.36 4.83
C MET A 1 -3.78 15.61 6.08
N SER A 2 -4.72 15.28 6.94
CA SER A 2 -4.44 14.43 8.11
C SER A 2 -4.83 13.00 7.74
N ILE A 3 -3.89 12.07 7.82
CA ILE A 3 -4.13 10.65 7.57
C ILE A 3 -3.70 9.90 8.82
N ASP A 4 -4.67 9.29 9.50
CA ASP A 4 -4.42 8.46 10.66
C ASP A 4 -4.50 6.98 10.25
N PHE A 5 -3.46 6.23 10.60
CA PHE A 5 -3.41 4.79 10.36
C PHE A 5 -3.61 4.06 11.69
N VAL A 6 -4.69 3.33 11.80
CA VAL A 6 -4.98 2.51 12.97
C VAL A 6 -4.55 1.07 12.69
N SER A 7 -3.48 0.61 13.29
CA SER A 7 -3.24 -0.80 13.53
C SER A 7 -3.98 -1.20 14.81
N HIS A 8 -4.33 -2.44 14.98
CA HIS A 8 -5.20 -2.98 16.03
C HIS A 8 -4.78 -2.68 17.49
N SER A 9 -3.71 -1.94 17.70
CA SER A 9 -3.24 -1.45 19.00
C SER A 9 -3.28 0.08 19.03
N LEU A 10 -4.42 0.60 19.52
CA LEU A 10 -4.60 1.88 20.22
C LEU A 10 -4.25 3.21 19.52
N LEU A 11 -5.26 4.04 19.51
CA LEU A 11 -5.33 5.50 19.37
C LEU A 11 -4.29 6.23 20.24
N GLU A 12 -3.09 6.47 19.73
CA GLU A 12 -2.20 7.48 20.32
C GLU A 12 -1.42 8.21 19.21
N ASN A 13 -1.63 9.54 19.19
CA ASN A 13 -0.95 10.57 18.41
C ASN A 13 -1.35 10.76 16.94
N ALA A 14 -2.39 11.57 16.75
CA ALA A 14 -2.77 12.14 15.46
C ALA A 14 -1.78 13.23 15.01
N GLY A 15 -1.07 12.99 13.92
CA GLY A 15 -0.23 14.01 13.25
C GLY A 15 -0.97 14.67 12.08
N VAL A 16 -1.00 16.00 12.04
CA VAL A 16 -1.61 16.78 10.95
C VAL A 16 -0.59 17.00 9.83
N VAL A 17 -0.89 16.59 8.60
CA VAL A 17 -0.08 16.81 7.40
C VAL A 17 -0.81 17.75 6.43
N ALA A 18 -0.14 18.80 5.95
CA ALA A 18 -0.70 19.78 5.03
C ALA A 18 -0.99 19.17 3.63
N PRO A 19 -2.02 19.65 2.89
CA PRO A 19 -2.40 19.10 1.61
C PRO A 19 -1.37 19.42 0.51
N ILE A 20 -0.95 18.40 -0.24
CA ILE A 20 -0.30 18.60 -1.52
C ILE A 20 -1.40 18.82 -2.57
N LEU A 21 -1.62 20.06 -2.94
CA LEU A 21 -2.53 20.43 -4.03
C LEU A 21 -1.87 20.09 -5.37
N THR A 22 -1.94 18.84 -5.81
CA THR A 22 -1.65 18.47 -7.19
C THR A 22 -2.94 18.07 -7.88
N ASN A 23 -3.23 18.65 -9.04
CA ASN A 23 -4.33 18.25 -9.93
C ASN A 23 -4.10 16.85 -10.56
N GLU A 24 -3.12 16.09 -10.09
CA GLU A 24 -2.77 14.79 -10.61
C GLU A 24 -3.48 13.68 -9.84
N ARG A 25 -4.17 12.80 -10.57
CA ARG A 25 -4.84 11.63 -9.99
C ARG A 25 -3.81 10.66 -9.41
N VAL A 26 -3.80 10.52 -8.10
CA VAL A 26 -2.98 9.53 -7.40
C VAL A 26 -3.60 8.14 -7.58
N LEU A 27 -2.77 7.17 -7.96
CA LEU A 27 -3.21 5.78 -8.16
C LEU A 27 -2.72 4.88 -7.05
N PRO A 28 -3.47 3.81 -6.71
CA PRO A 28 -3.02 2.79 -5.78
C PRO A 28 -1.63 2.23 -6.14
N PHE A 29 -0.72 2.22 -5.18
CA PHE A 29 0.64 1.71 -5.38
C PHE A 29 0.77 0.20 -5.19
N LEU A 30 -0.28 -0.47 -4.70
CA LEU A 30 -0.38 -1.92 -4.54
C LEU A 30 -1.45 -2.51 -5.48
N LYS A 31 -1.24 -3.75 -5.90
CA LYS A 31 -2.28 -4.59 -6.48
C LYS A 31 -3.00 -5.31 -5.34
N TRP A 32 -4.32 -5.27 -5.30
CA TRP A 32 -5.09 -5.90 -4.24
C TRP A 32 -6.28 -6.64 -4.80
N ALA A 33 -6.40 -7.93 -4.48
CA ALA A 33 -7.54 -8.74 -4.90
C ALA A 33 -8.83 -8.20 -4.25
N GLY A 34 -9.91 -8.10 -5.02
CA GLY A 34 -11.16 -7.48 -4.56
C GLY A 34 -11.08 -5.96 -4.44
N GLY A 35 -10.05 -5.33 -5.00
CA GLY A 35 -9.93 -3.87 -5.02
C GLY A 35 -11.13 -3.19 -5.69
N LYS A 36 -11.63 -2.10 -5.10
CA LYS A 36 -12.84 -1.38 -5.51
C LYS A 36 -12.67 -0.52 -6.77
N GLN A 37 -11.61 -0.72 -7.57
CA GLN A 37 -11.36 0.10 -8.78
C GLN A 37 -12.50 0.06 -9.79
N GLN A 38 -13.10 -1.11 -10.01
CA GLN A 38 -14.22 -1.27 -10.93
C GLN A 38 -15.52 -0.63 -10.42
N LEU A 39 -15.60 -0.40 -9.11
CA LEU A 39 -16.76 0.21 -8.45
C LEU A 39 -16.64 1.73 -8.30
N LEU A 40 -15.50 2.34 -8.67
CA LEU A 40 -15.28 3.77 -8.46
C LEU A 40 -16.31 4.63 -9.22
N ALA A 41 -16.64 4.28 -10.47
CA ALA A 41 -17.59 5.04 -11.26
C ALA A 41 -18.99 5.08 -10.60
N PRO A 42 -19.63 3.94 -10.26
CA PRO A 42 -20.90 3.98 -9.54
C PRO A 42 -20.79 4.59 -8.13
N LEU A 43 -19.69 4.36 -7.40
CA LEU A 43 -19.54 4.91 -6.05
C LEU A 43 -19.46 6.45 -6.03
N ARG A 44 -18.93 7.07 -7.08
CA ARG A 44 -18.85 8.53 -7.18
C ARG A 44 -20.23 9.21 -7.15
N SER A 45 -21.27 8.57 -7.70
CA SER A 45 -22.63 9.13 -7.71
C SER A 45 -23.30 9.11 -6.34
N TYR A 46 -22.82 8.28 -5.41
CA TYR A 46 -23.40 8.14 -4.05
C TYR A 46 -22.60 8.87 -2.98
N ARG A 47 -21.45 9.46 -3.33
CA ARG A 47 -20.66 10.13 -2.29
C ARG A 47 -21.24 11.49 -1.93
N PRO A 48 -21.19 11.86 -0.63
CA PRO A 48 -21.65 13.16 -0.17
C PRO A 48 -20.81 14.29 -0.78
N THR A 49 -21.40 15.45 -0.96
CA THR A 49 -20.74 16.66 -1.49
C THR A 49 -19.75 17.26 -0.51
N SER A 50 -19.95 17.04 0.79
CA SER A 50 -19.06 17.51 1.88
C SER A 50 -19.01 16.50 3.02
N PHE A 51 -17.85 16.38 3.66
CA PHE A 51 -17.61 15.57 4.85
C PHE A 51 -16.34 16.06 5.56
N ASN A 52 -16.23 15.82 6.87
CA ASN A 52 -15.10 16.27 7.67
C ASN A 52 -13.94 15.26 7.66
N CYS A 53 -14.25 13.97 7.70
CA CYS A 53 -13.25 12.90 7.75
C CYS A 53 -13.74 11.66 6.98
N TYR A 54 -12.82 11.00 6.30
CA TYR A 54 -13.06 9.74 5.61
C TYR A 54 -12.56 8.57 6.43
N PHE A 55 -13.38 7.53 6.57
CA PHE A 55 -13.03 6.31 7.29
C PHE A 55 -13.07 5.11 6.34
N GLU A 56 -11.96 4.39 6.20
CA GLU A 56 -11.90 3.15 5.41
C GLU A 56 -11.34 2.01 6.26
N PRO A 57 -12.20 1.21 6.94
CA PRO A 57 -11.78 0.15 7.85
C PRO A 57 -11.22 -1.10 7.14
N PHE A 58 -11.38 -1.20 5.83
CA PHE A 58 -10.87 -2.27 4.98
C PHE A 58 -10.21 -1.66 3.74
N VAL A 59 -9.10 -0.91 3.96
CA VAL A 59 -8.50 -0.08 2.92
C VAL A 59 -7.96 -0.90 1.74
N GLY A 60 -7.40 -2.08 1.98
CA GLY A 60 -6.80 -2.88 0.92
C GLY A 60 -5.82 -2.07 0.07
N GLY A 61 -6.03 -2.03 -1.26
CA GLY A 61 -5.22 -1.22 -2.17
C GLY A 61 -5.54 0.28 -2.17
N GLY A 62 -6.54 0.74 -1.38
CA GLY A 62 -6.89 2.17 -1.23
C GLY A 62 -7.54 2.80 -2.45
N ALA A 63 -8.25 2.03 -3.27
CA ALA A 63 -8.83 2.54 -4.51
C ALA A 63 -9.78 3.73 -4.30
N VAL A 64 -10.64 3.65 -3.28
CA VAL A 64 -11.60 4.72 -2.94
C VAL A 64 -10.87 5.89 -2.30
N PHE A 65 -9.96 5.63 -1.35
CA PHE A 65 -9.13 6.65 -0.71
C PHE A 65 -8.37 7.51 -1.74
N PHE A 66 -7.65 6.87 -2.66
CA PHE A 66 -6.89 7.61 -3.68
C PHE A 66 -7.78 8.31 -4.71
N ASP A 67 -8.97 7.77 -5.02
CA ASP A 67 -9.93 8.44 -5.91
C ASP A 67 -10.60 9.64 -5.25
N LEU A 68 -10.87 9.54 -3.95
CA LEU A 68 -11.53 10.59 -3.17
C LEU A 68 -10.56 11.70 -2.79
N SER A 69 -9.30 11.36 -2.49
CA SER A 69 -8.25 12.27 -1.99
C SER A 69 -8.76 13.19 -0.87
N PRO A 70 -9.29 12.64 0.24
CA PRO A 70 -9.91 13.42 1.29
C PRO A 70 -8.88 14.27 2.06
N SER A 71 -9.31 15.39 2.62
CA SER A 71 -8.47 16.27 3.45
C SER A 71 -8.08 15.63 4.79
N ALA A 72 -8.94 14.75 5.32
CA ALA A 72 -8.69 13.98 6.52
C ALA A 72 -9.18 12.54 6.32
N ALA A 73 -8.39 11.54 6.71
CA ALA A 73 -8.76 10.14 6.59
C ALA A 73 -8.20 9.29 7.72
N ILE A 74 -8.97 8.27 8.11
CA ILE A 74 -8.52 7.17 8.96
C ILE A 74 -8.62 5.89 8.14
N LEU A 75 -7.47 5.26 7.91
CA LEU A 75 -7.36 4.03 7.14
C LEU A 75 -7.01 2.86 8.05
N ALA A 76 -7.73 1.75 7.93
CA ALA A 76 -7.46 0.54 8.67
C ALA A 76 -7.53 -0.70 7.76
N ASP A 77 -6.82 -1.74 8.14
CA ASP A 77 -6.87 -3.07 7.54
C ASP A 77 -6.33 -4.09 8.56
N ALA A 78 -6.81 -5.33 8.51
CA ALA A 78 -6.30 -6.40 9.36
C ALA A 78 -4.88 -6.84 8.98
N ASN A 79 -4.39 -6.45 7.80
CA ASN A 79 -3.06 -6.79 7.32
C ASN A 79 -2.03 -5.74 7.77
N GLU A 80 -1.27 -6.06 8.80
CA GLU A 80 -0.25 -5.17 9.37
C GLU A 80 0.86 -4.80 8.37
N GLU A 81 1.26 -5.70 7.48
CA GLU A 81 2.28 -5.42 6.45
C GLU A 81 1.75 -4.40 5.42
N LEU A 82 0.46 -4.48 5.11
CA LEU A 82 -0.21 -3.49 4.26
C LEU A 82 -0.24 -2.12 4.93
N ILE A 83 -0.67 -2.05 6.19
CA ILE A 83 -0.71 -0.80 6.96
C ILE A 83 0.69 -0.22 7.13
N ASN A 84 1.71 -1.05 7.36
CA ASN A 84 3.09 -0.59 7.38
C ASN A 84 3.50 0.09 6.05
N CYS A 85 3.05 -0.42 4.89
CA CYS A 85 3.31 0.24 3.61
C CYS A 85 2.70 1.64 3.52
N TYR A 86 1.49 1.84 4.02
CA TYR A 86 0.85 3.15 4.08
C TYR A 86 1.57 4.10 5.04
N LYS A 87 1.92 3.64 6.25
CA LYS A 87 2.67 4.43 7.23
C LYS A 87 4.02 4.89 6.69
N VAL A 88 4.79 3.98 6.09
CA VAL A 88 6.10 4.32 5.51
C VAL A 88 5.94 5.23 4.30
N GLY A 89 4.91 5.01 3.46
CA GLY A 89 4.60 5.90 2.35
C GLY A 89 4.23 7.32 2.78
N GLN A 90 3.63 7.48 3.95
CA GLN A 90 3.31 8.79 4.53
C GLN A 90 4.53 9.46 5.18
N ASN A 91 5.28 8.71 5.99
CA ASN A 91 6.27 9.28 6.89
C ASN A 91 7.69 9.34 6.29
N ASP A 92 8.04 8.39 5.40
CA ASP A 92 9.40 8.25 4.86
C ASP A 92 9.41 7.70 3.42
N VAL A 93 8.65 8.37 2.55
CA VAL A 93 8.52 7.97 1.13
C VAL A 93 9.87 7.93 0.42
N TRP A 94 10.79 8.84 0.74
CA TRP A 94 12.10 8.89 0.07
C TRP A 94 12.96 7.68 0.40
N ALA A 95 13.04 7.28 1.68
CA ALA A 95 13.74 6.06 2.06
C ALA A 95 13.11 4.81 1.44
N LEU A 96 11.77 4.77 1.36
CA LEU A 96 11.05 3.69 0.68
C LEU A 96 11.42 3.62 -0.81
N LEU A 97 11.44 4.74 -1.52
CA LEU A 97 11.78 4.80 -2.94
C LEU A 97 13.23 4.37 -3.19
N GLU A 98 14.18 4.82 -2.35
CA GLU A 98 15.58 4.40 -2.42
C GLU A 98 15.74 2.90 -2.16
N HIS A 99 15.03 2.35 -1.17
CA HIS A 99 15.06 0.93 -0.88
C HIS A 99 14.45 0.10 -2.02
N LEU A 100 13.38 0.58 -2.65
CA LEU A 100 12.76 -0.08 -3.81
C LEU A 100 13.69 -0.16 -5.03
N LYS A 101 14.67 0.74 -5.17
CA LYS A 101 15.66 0.69 -6.28
C LYS A 101 16.58 -0.51 -6.20
N GLN A 102 16.75 -1.12 -5.03
CA GLN A 102 17.66 -2.23 -4.81
C GLN A 102 17.09 -3.57 -5.31
N HIS A 103 15.78 -3.65 -5.54
CA HIS A 103 15.13 -4.89 -5.95
C HIS A 103 15.38 -5.23 -7.42
N ARG A 104 15.55 -6.53 -7.68
CA ARG A 104 15.82 -7.12 -9.00
C ARG A 104 14.66 -8.03 -9.41
N ASN A 105 14.24 -7.94 -10.66
CA ASN A 105 13.17 -8.79 -11.21
C ASN A 105 13.74 -10.13 -11.72
N THR A 106 14.19 -10.98 -10.80
CA THR A 106 14.64 -12.34 -11.10
C THR A 106 13.99 -13.34 -10.15
N SER A 107 13.73 -14.56 -10.63
CA SER A 107 13.13 -15.62 -9.82
C SER A 107 13.96 -15.92 -8.56
N LYS A 108 15.29 -16.05 -8.71
CA LYS A 108 16.20 -16.32 -7.57
C LYS A 108 16.03 -15.25 -6.49
N TYR A 109 16.14 -13.97 -6.85
CA TYR A 109 16.02 -12.86 -5.90
C TYR A 109 14.62 -12.77 -5.29
N PHE A 110 13.56 -13.07 -6.07
CA PHE A 110 12.21 -13.12 -5.55
C PHE A 110 12.06 -14.13 -4.42
N TYR A 111 12.56 -15.35 -4.60
CA TYR A 111 12.46 -16.38 -3.57
C TYR A 111 13.35 -16.09 -2.35
N GLU A 112 14.50 -15.45 -2.53
CA GLU A 112 15.33 -14.92 -1.43
C GLU A 112 14.56 -13.87 -0.62
N MET A 113 13.94 -12.90 -1.27
CA MET A 113 13.14 -11.88 -0.60
C MET A 113 11.88 -12.46 0.05
N ARG A 114 11.25 -13.43 -0.59
CA ARG A 114 10.06 -14.10 -0.05
C ARG A 114 10.36 -14.85 1.24
N SER A 115 11.53 -15.51 1.32
CA SER A 115 11.94 -16.30 2.49
C SER A 115 12.34 -15.46 3.71
N LYS A 116 12.64 -14.16 3.54
CA LYS A 116 13.02 -13.30 4.66
C LYS A 116 11.86 -13.14 5.65
N ASN A 117 12.19 -13.20 6.94
CA ASN A 117 11.23 -12.95 8.01
C ASN A 117 11.03 -11.43 8.18
N PRO A 118 9.82 -10.87 7.94
CA PRO A 118 9.56 -9.45 8.09
C PRO A 118 9.77 -8.94 9.52
N ALA A 119 9.53 -9.75 10.55
CA ALA A 119 9.74 -9.36 11.94
C ALA A 119 11.21 -9.01 12.30
N ARG A 120 12.18 -9.40 11.45
CA ARG A 120 13.60 -9.07 11.61
C ARG A 120 14.05 -7.89 10.74
N MET A 121 13.13 -7.18 10.12
CA MET A 121 13.40 -6.06 9.22
C MET A 121 12.84 -4.77 9.82
N ASN A 122 13.47 -3.62 9.53
CA ASN A 122 12.88 -2.33 9.86
C ASN A 122 11.66 -2.04 8.97
N GLU A 123 10.88 -1.04 9.35
CA GLU A 123 9.61 -0.70 8.69
C GLU A 123 9.77 -0.40 7.19
N VAL A 124 10.80 0.36 6.81
CA VAL A 124 11.09 0.70 5.39
C VAL A 124 11.41 -0.56 4.58
N ALA A 125 12.28 -1.43 5.10
CA ALA A 125 12.64 -2.66 4.44
C ALA A 125 11.45 -3.64 4.34
N ARG A 126 10.58 -3.70 5.36
CA ARG A 126 9.31 -4.48 5.35
C ARG A 126 8.38 -3.96 4.26
N ALA A 127 8.12 -2.65 4.24
CA ALA A 127 7.26 -2.02 3.24
C ALA A 127 7.79 -2.24 1.82
N SER A 128 9.07 -2.01 1.61
CA SER A 128 9.72 -2.23 0.31
C SER A 128 9.64 -3.70 -0.14
N ARG A 129 9.92 -4.65 0.76
CA ARG A 129 9.76 -6.09 0.49
C ARG A 129 8.32 -6.43 0.11
N PHE A 130 7.33 -5.92 0.86
CA PHE A 130 5.92 -6.18 0.59
C PHE A 130 5.51 -5.66 -0.79
N ILE A 131 5.83 -4.40 -1.11
CA ILE A 131 5.55 -3.80 -2.42
C ILE A 131 6.24 -4.59 -3.54
N TYR A 132 7.51 -4.93 -3.36
CA TYR A 132 8.27 -5.73 -4.33
C TYR A 132 7.60 -7.08 -4.61
N LEU A 133 7.28 -7.86 -3.56
CA LEU A 133 6.63 -9.15 -3.70
C LEU A 133 5.26 -9.02 -4.38
N ASN A 134 4.46 -8.05 -3.97
CA ASN A 134 3.15 -7.78 -4.58
C ASN A 134 3.24 -7.42 -6.07
N ARG A 135 4.25 -6.64 -6.47
CA ARG A 135 4.43 -6.19 -7.85
C ARG A 135 5.04 -7.26 -8.76
N THR A 136 5.72 -8.27 -8.19
CA THR A 136 6.46 -9.29 -8.95
C THR A 136 5.89 -10.70 -8.80
N CYS A 137 4.97 -10.94 -7.87
CA CYS A 137 4.32 -12.24 -7.71
C CYS A 137 3.21 -12.48 -8.74
N PHE A 138 2.78 -13.71 -8.88
CA PHE A 138 1.70 -14.13 -9.77
C PHE A 138 0.41 -13.31 -9.49
N ASN A 139 -0.06 -12.62 -10.51
CA ASN A 139 -1.27 -11.77 -10.52
C ASN A 139 -1.33 -10.66 -9.44
N GLY A 140 -0.21 -10.35 -8.78
CA GLY A 140 -0.21 -9.36 -7.70
C GLY A 140 -1.04 -9.79 -6.49
N LEU A 141 -1.21 -11.09 -6.27
CA LEU A 141 -1.97 -11.63 -5.16
C LEU A 141 -1.23 -11.44 -3.84
N TYR A 142 -1.99 -11.29 -2.76
CA TYR A 142 -1.47 -11.46 -1.40
C TYR A 142 -2.06 -12.74 -0.81
N ARG A 143 -1.21 -13.65 -0.41
CA ARG A 143 -1.60 -14.89 0.26
C ARG A 143 -0.47 -15.33 1.20
N VAL A 144 -0.85 -15.81 2.37
CA VAL A 144 0.05 -16.41 3.36
C VAL A 144 -0.33 -17.86 3.63
N ASN A 145 0.63 -18.65 4.08
CA ASN A 145 0.39 -20.01 4.58
C ASN A 145 -0.12 -19.94 6.04
N GLN A 146 -0.36 -21.10 6.65
CA GLN A 146 -0.83 -21.19 8.05
C GLN A 146 0.15 -20.59 9.08
N LYS A 147 1.43 -20.41 8.70
CA LYS A 147 2.45 -19.77 9.54
C LYS A 147 2.55 -18.26 9.30
N GLY A 148 1.61 -17.65 8.56
CA GLY A 148 1.66 -16.22 8.20
C GLY A 148 2.72 -15.83 7.17
N GLN A 149 3.39 -16.80 6.51
CA GLN A 149 4.44 -16.52 5.55
C GLN A 149 3.87 -16.35 4.14
N PHE A 150 4.30 -15.30 3.44
CA PHE A 150 3.93 -15.05 2.05
C PHE A 150 4.28 -16.25 1.15
N ASN A 151 3.30 -16.76 0.39
CA ASN A 151 3.46 -18.03 -0.35
C ASN A 151 3.04 -17.96 -1.83
N VAL A 152 2.80 -16.77 -2.39
CA VAL A 152 2.51 -16.62 -3.82
C VAL A 152 3.79 -16.85 -4.63
N PRO A 153 3.74 -17.54 -5.79
CA PRO A 153 4.91 -17.78 -6.63
C PRO A 153 5.31 -16.52 -7.41
N PHE A 154 6.52 -16.54 -7.99
CA PHE A 154 7.01 -15.53 -8.90
C PHE A 154 6.11 -15.40 -10.15
N GLY A 155 5.81 -14.17 -10.57
CA GLY A 155 4.86 -13.89 -11.64
C GLY A 155 5.45 -13.82 -13.05
N SER A 156 6.79 -13.90 -13.19
CA SER A 156 7.51 -13.88 -14.48
C SER A 156 7.17 -12.67 -15.37
N TYR A 157 6.87 -11.52 -14.79
CA TYR A 157 6.63 -10.28 -15.55
C TYR A 157 7.93 -9.81 -16.22
N LYS A 158 7.88 -9.40 -17.49
CA LYS A 158 9.05 -8.85 -18.21
C LYS A 158 9.52 -7.51 -17.60
N ASN A 159 8.60 -6.58 -17.35
CA ASN A 159 8.88 -5.24 -16.83
C ASN A 159 7.86 -4.86 -15.73
N PRO A 160 7.94 -5.45 -14.53
CA PRO A 160 7.03 -5.09 -13.45
C PRO A 160 7.33 -3.67 -12.96
N SER A 161 6.28 -2.88 -12.73
CA SER A 161 6.41 -1.55 -12.12
C SER A 161 6.63 -1.71 -10.62
N ILE A 162 7.87 -2.05 -10.23
CA ILE A 162 8.27 -2.20 -8.83
C ILE A 162 8.26 -0.83 -8.13
N ARG A 163 8.68 0.20 -8.85
CA ARG A 163 8.66 1.59 -8.39
C ARG A 163 7.43 2.28 -8.93
N PRO A 164 6.78 3.16 -8.18
CA PRO A 164 5.78 4.06 -8.74
C PRO A 164 6.45 4.84 -9.90
N LYS A 165 5.85 4.82 -11.07
CA LYS A 165 6.28 5.72 -12.16
C LYS A 165 6.03 7.13 -11.63
N LYS A 166 7.05 8.02 -11.74
CA LYS A 166 7.04 9.44 -11.37
C LYS A 166 5.64 10.06 -11.36
N LYS A 167 4.92 9.98 -10.26
CA LYS A 167 3.67 10.66 -9.92
C LYS A 167 3.30 10.27 -8.48
N LEU A 168 4.18 10.66 -7.57
CA LEU A 168 3.89 10.84 -6.16
C LEU A 168 3.99 12.32 -5.88
#